data_3aa8ba3760dbd896b97a3660bef2b235
#
_entry.id   3aa8ba3760dbd896b97a3660bef2b235
#
_cell.length_a   1.000
_cell.length_b   1.000
_cell.length_c   1.000
_cell.angle_alpha   90.00
_cell.angle_beta   90.00
_cell.angle_gamma   90.00
#
_symmetry.space_group_name_H-M   'P 1'
#
loop_
_entity.id
_entity.type
_entity.pdbx_description
1 polymer ?
#
loop_
_entity_poly.entity_id
_entity_poly.type
_entity_poly.pdbx_seq_one_letter_code
_entity_poly.pdbx_strand_id
1 'polypeptide(L)'
;QPAIEWRGRARSESHMQGVNVKSEIGNLKKVILHRPGDELLNLTPNTLEELLFDDIPFLPVAQEEHDAFANILRGEGVEVVYLEDLMAEVLDAKPELRQQFLDQWIFEAGIRTDTYKEIIKDYINSNYAGTKDMVMKTMAGINLQELPQKDTHLLVDMVSDRCKLVCAPMPNLYFTRDPFAMIGNGVSIN
;
A
#
# COMPACT_ATOMS: atom_id res chain seq x y z
N GLN A 1 17.65 17.25 -14.54
CA GLN A 1 16.88 16.55 -13.49
C GLN A 1 17.30 17.11 -12.15
N PRO A 2 16.45 17.82 -11.41
CA PRO A 2 16.77 18.12 -10.04
C PRO A 2 16.33 16.92 -9.19
N ALA A 3 17.31 16.26 -8.58
CA ALA A 3 17.10 15.39 -7.46
C ALA A 3 16.36 16.18 -6.38
N ILE A 4 15.24 15.64 -5.87
CA ILE A 4 14.57 16.20 -4.70
C ILE A 4 15.51 15.96 -3.52
N GLU A 5 16.24 17.01 -3.18
CA GLU A 5 17.11 17.04 -2.01
C GLU A 5 16.20 17.09 -0.77
N TRP A 6 16.04 15.97 -0.11
CA TRP A 6 15.45 15.91 1.23
C TRP A 6 16.38 16.64 2.19
N ARG A 7 16.29 17.99 2.20
CA ARG A 7 16.95 18.78 3.24
C ARG A 7 16.26 18.46 4.57
N GLY A 8 16.97 17.68 5.37
CA GLY A 8 16.58 17.41 6.74
C GLY A 8 16.26 18.70 7.46
N ARG A 9 14.98 18.97 7.67
CA ARG A 9 14.56 19.95 8.69
C ARG A 9 15.03 19.41 10.02
N ALA A 10 15.69 20.28 10.77
CA ALA A 10 16.15 20.04 12.12
C ALA A 10 15.12 19.20 12.90
N ARG A 11 15.60 18.11 13.49
CA ARG A 11 14.87 17.26 14.43
C ARG A 11 14.20 18.16 15.48
N SER A 12 12.90 18.36 15.36
CA SER A 12 12.10 18.48 16.55
C SER A 12 12.09 17.08 17.15
N GLU A 13 12.57 16.91 18.36
CA GLU A 13 12.45 15.69 19.13
C GLU A 13 10.96 15.47 19.48
N SER A 14 10.15 15.16 18.50
CA SER A 14 8.85 14.55 18.72
C SER A 14 9.14 13.10 19.08
N HIS A 15 9.27 12.81 20.38
CA HIS A 15 9.17 11.44 20.85
C HIS A 15 7.86 10.87 20.30
N MET A 16 7.96 9.93 19.37
CA MET A 16 6.78 9.20 18.90
C MET A 16 6.28 8.39 20.09
N GLN A 17 5.19 8.85 20.71
CA GLN A 17 4.56 8.13 21.80
C GLN A 17 4.14 6.75 21.28
N GLY A 18 4.63 5.69 21.92
CA GLY A 18 4.26 4.32 21.61
C GLY A 18 5.33 3.49 20.88
N VAL A 19 6.39 4.10 20.33
CA VAL A 19 7.53 3.38 19.77
C VAL A 19 8.68 3.35 20.77
N ASN A 20 9.10 2.15 21.19
CA ASN A 20 10.22 1.96 22.08
C ASN A 20 10.83 0.56 21.89
N VAL A 21 11.49 0.34 20.76
CA VAL A 21 12.09 -0.95 20.41
C VAL A 21 13.57 -0.93 20.72
N LYS A 22 13.96 -1.59 21.82
CA LYS A 22 15.36 -1.67 22.29
C LYS A 22 15.97 -3.06 22.08
N SER A 23 15.15 -4.05 21.76
CA SER A 23 15.57 -5.45 21.63
C SER A 23 14.56 -6.20 20.78
N GLU A 24 15.05 -7.14 19.96
CA GLU A 24 14.21 -8.05 19.18
C GLU A 24 13.89 -9.36 19.90
N ILE A 25 14.52 -9.59 21.07
CA ILE A 25 14.29 -10.78 21.90
C ILE A 25 13.50 -10.46 23.18
N GLY A 26 13.04 -9.23 23.34
CA GLY A 26 12.18 -8.84 24.45
C GLY A 26 10.72 -9.23 24.22
N ASN A 27 9.87 -9.03 25.22
CA ASN A 27 8.43 -9.28 25.09
C ASN A 27 7.83 -8.32 24.06
N LEU A 28 7.27 -8.87 23.00
CA LEU A 28 6.53 -8.12 21.99
C LEU A 28 5.23 -7.57 22.61
N LYS A 29 4.97 -6.29 22.44
CA LYS A 29 3.78 -5.63 22.98
C LYS A 29 2.81 -5.16 21.91
N LYS A 30 3.34 -4.70 20.78
CA LYS A 30 2.56 -4.20 19.65
C LYS A 30 3.27 -4.58 18.35
N VAL A 31 2.51 -5.00 17.35
CA VAL A 31 3.01 -5.36 16.04
C VAL A 31 2.11 -4.76 14.95
N ILE A 32 2.74 -4.28 13.88
CA ILE A 32 2.03 -3.86 12.66
C ILE A 32 2.02 -5.04 11.70
N LEU A 33 0.85 -5.38 11.21
CA LEU A 33 0.63 -6.39 10.19
C LEU A 33 -0.09 -5.77 9.00
N HIS A 34 -0.06 -6.48 7.88
CA HIS A 34 -0.94 -6.25 6.74
C HIS A 34 -1.61 -7.58 6.39
N ARG A 35 -2.94 -7.59 6.37
CA ARG A 35 -3.70 -8.78 6.01
C ARG A 35 -3.72 -8.91 4.49
N PRO A 36 -3.33 -10.06 3.91
CA PRO A 36 -3.39 -10.25 2.46
C PRO A 36 -4.74 -9.86 1.87
N GLY A 37 -4.73 -9.04 0.84
CA GLY A 37 -5.91 -8.48 0.19
C GLY A 37 -5.88 -8.62 -1.33
N ASP A 38 -6.64 -7.78 -2.01
CA ASP A 38 -6.83 -7.82 -3.46
C ASP A 38 -5.53 -7.57 -4.26
N GLU A 39 -4.46 -7.09 -3.62
CA GLU A 39 -3.13 -7.00 -4.23
C GLU A 39 -2.61 -8.35 -4.72
N LEU A 40 -3.02 -9.45 -4.08
CA LEU A 40 -2.67 -10.80 -4.52
C LEU A 40 -3.48 -11.25 -5.74
N LEU A 41 -4.70 -10.74 -5.93
CA LEU A 41 -5.56 -11.07 -7.08
C LEU A 41 -5.05 -10.45 -8.38
N ASN A 42 -4.25 -9.39 -8.28
CA ASN A 42 -3.66 -8.71 -9.42
C ASN A 42 -2.27 -9.24 -9.81
N LEU A 43 -1.79 -10.30 -9.14
CA LEU A 43 -0.60 -11.01 -9.56
C LEU A 43 -0.89 -11.79 -10.84
N THR A 44 0.00 -11.66 -11.81
CA THR A 44 -0.04 -12.42 -13.07
C THR A 44 1.27 -13.18 -13.25
N PRO A 45 1.30 -14.28 -14.01
CA PRO A 45 2.55 -15.00 -14.26
C PRO A 45 3.69 -14.11 -14.78
N ASN A 46 3.35 -13.06 -15.51
CA ASN A 46 4.34 -12.12 -16.06
C ASN A 46 4.91 -11.15 -15.01
N THR A 47 4.21 -10.94 -13.90
CA THR A 47 4.63 -10.02 -12.84
C THR A 47 5.21 -10.73 -11.62
N LEU A 48 5.13 -12.06 -11.54
CA LEU A 48 5.65 -12.83 -10.41
C LEU A 48 7.15 -12.63 -10.20
N GLU A 49 7.94 -12.76 -11.28
CA GLU A 49 9.39 -12.60 -11.21
C GLU A 49 9.78 -11.18 -10.77
N GLU A 50 9.12 -10.15 -11.31
CA GLU A 50 9.36 -8.75 -10.95
C GLU A 50 9.00 -8.46 -9.48
N LEU A 51 7.93 -9.08 -8.99
CA LEU A 51 7.42 -8.88 -7.63
C LEU A 51 8.00 -9.90 -6.62
N LEU A 52 8.92 -10.76 -7.06
CA LEU A 52 9.61 -11.77 -6.24
C LEU A 52 8.67 -12.81 -5.62
N PHE A 53 7.63 -13.20 -6.34
CA PHE A 53 6.73 -14.28 -5.96
C PHE A 53 7.04 -15.54 -6.79
N ASP A 54 7.13 -16.69 -6.13
CA ASP A 54 7.32 -17.99 -6.79
C ASP A 54 6.03 -18.53 -7.39
N ASP A 55 4.89 -18.19 -6.79
CA ASP A 55 3.56 -18.62 -7.24
C ASP A 55 2.48 -17.60 -6.80
N ILE A 56 1.28 -17.72 -7.33
CA ILE A 56 0.13 -16.89 -6.96
C ILE A 56 -0.56 -17.50 -5.74
N PRO A 57 -0.50 -16.86 -4.56
CA PRO A 57 -1.16 -17.38 -3.37
C PRO A 57 -2.68 -17.43 -3.56
N PHE A 58 -3.31 -18.48 -3.04
CA PHE A 58 -4.77 -18.55 -3.00
C PHE A 58 -5.29 -17.67 -1.85
N LEU A 59 -5.81 -16.52 -2.18
CA LEU A 59 -6.16 -15.45 -1.22
C LEU A 59 -6.99 -15.93 -0.02
N PRO A 60 -8.07 -16.76 -0.17
CA PRO A 60 -8.84 -17.21 1.01
C PRO A 60 -8.00 -17.96 2.04
N VAL A 61 -7.11 -18.85 1.59
CA VAL A 61 -6.24 -19.63 2.48
C VAL A 61 -5.18 -18.71 3.09
N ALA A 62 -4.57 -17.82 2.30
CA ALA A 62 -3.60 -16.85 2.82
C ALA A 62 -4.21 -15.96 3.92
N GLN A 63 -5.49 -15.58 3.77
CA GLN A 63 -6.22 -14.84 4.80
C GLN A 63 -6.49 -15.66 6.06
N GLU A 64 -6.91 -16.92 5.92
CA GLU A 64 -7.12 -17.82 7.06
C GLU A 64 -5.83 -18.04 7.86
N GLU A 65 -4.73 -18.29 7.17
CA GLU A 65 -3.41 -18.48 7.79
C GLU A 65 -2.93 -17.20 8.49
N HIS A 66 -3.09 -16.05 7.84
CA HIS A 66 -2.77 -14.76 8.44
C HIS A 66 -3.62 -14.47 9.69
N ASP A 67 -4.92 -14.72 9.63
CA ASP A 67 -5.83 -14.52 10.75
C ASP A 67 -5.47 -15.46 11.93
N ALA A 68 -5.08 -16.71 11.65
CA ALA A 68 -4.60 -17.63 12.65
C ALA A 68 -3.31 -17.12 13.32
N PHE A 69 -2.35 -16.64 12.54
CA PHE A 69 -1.12 -16.02 13.03
C PHE A 69 -1.41 -14.79 13.91
N ALA A 70 -2.25 -13.88 13.45
CA ALA A 70 -2.63 -12.69 14.20
C ALA A 70 -3.33 -13.04 15.52
N ASN A 71 -4.17 -14.09 15.53
CA ASN A 71 -4.87 -14.56 16.73
C ASN A 71 -3.94 -15.19 17.74
N ILE A 72 -2.88 -15.89 17.32
CA ILE A 72 -1.84 -16.39 18.24
C ILE A 72 -1.17 -15.21 18.95
N LEU A 73 -0.78 -14.18 18.23
CA LEU A 73 -0.17 -12.98 18.81
C LEU A 73 -1.10 -12.29 19.80
N ARG A 74 -2.39 -12.15 19.47
CA ARG A 74 -3.40 -11.59 20.39
C ARG A 74 -3.58 -12.46 21.65
N GLY A 75 -3.54 -13.78 21.48
CA GLY A 75 -3.60 -14.73 22.60
C GLY A 75 -2.43 -14.58 23.56
N GLU A 76 -1.26 -14.19 23.10
CA GLU A 76 -0.09 -13.87 23.90
C GLU A 76 -0.09 -12.43 24.47
N GLY A 77 -1.19 -11.69 24.29
CA GLY A 77 -1.35 -10.34 24.82
C GLY A 77 -0.68 -9.25 23.96
N VAL A 78 -0.33 -9.56 22.72
CA VAL A 78 0.24 -8.60 21.78
C VAL A 78 -0.88 -7.78 21.14
N GLU A 79 -0.74 -6.46 21.13
CA GLU A 79 -1.61 -5.57 20.36
C GLU A 79 -1.27 -5.67 18.88
N VAL A 80 -2.19 -6.20 18.08
CA VAL A 80 -2.07 -6.31 16.62
C VAL A 80 -2.79 -5.14 15.98
N VAL A 81 -2.06 -4.33 15.23
CA VAL A 81 -2.59 -3.21 14.44
C VAL A 81 -2.32 -3.46 12.95
N TYR A 82 -3.17 -2.94 12.10
CA TYR A 82 -3.06 -3.11 10.65
C TYR A 82 -2.58 -1.84 9.98
N LEU A 83 -1.70 -2.00 9.00
CA LEU A 83 -1.11 -0.90 8.24
C LEU A 83 -2.19 -0.02 7.58
N GLU A 84 -3.16 -0.65 6.96
CA GLU A 84 -4.29 0.02 6.29
C GLU A 84 -5.15 0.81 7.26
N ASP A 85 -5.36 0.32 8.48
CA ASP A 85 -6.14 1.02 9.51
C ASP A 85 -5.38 2.25 10.01
N LEU A 86 -4.08 2.11 10.30
CA LEU A 86 -3.24 3.22 10.73
C LEU A 86 -3.15 4.32 9.67
N MET A 87 -3.05 3.93 8.40
CA MET A 87 -3.01 4.89 7.30
C MET A 87 -4.36 5.61 7.17
N ALA A 88 -5.47 4.89 7.27
CA ALA A 88 -6.80 5.47 7.25
C ALA A 88 -7.00 6.46 8.41
N GLU A 89 -6.59 6.11 9.63
CA GLU A 89 -6.66 7.00 10.80
C GLU A 89 -5.89 8.32 10.57
N VAL A 90 -4.69 8.24 9.99
CA VAL A 90 -3.88 9.44 9.69
C VAL A 90 -4.56 10.33 8.66
N LEU A 91 -5.11 9.74 7.60
CA LEU A 91 -5.78 10.48 6.53
C LEU A 91 -7.12 11.07 6.99
N ASP A 92 -7.85 10.37 7.88
CA ASP A 92 -9.09 10.89 8.47
C ASP A 92 -8.83 12.03 9.46
N ALA A 93 -7.73 11.94 10.23
CA ALA A 93 -7.32 13.00 11.14
C ALA A 93 -6.83 14.26 10.39
N LYS A 94 -6.37 14.12 9.14
CA LYS A 94 -5.84 15.20 8.30
C LYS A 94 -6.35 15.08 6.86
N PRO A 95 -7.61 15.46 6.61
CA PRO A 95 -8.25 15.28 5.29
C PRO A 95 -7.50 15.96 4.13
N GLU A 96 -6.72 17.00 4.43
CA GLU A 96 -5.87 17.68 3.44
C GLU A 96 -4.77 16.78 2.86
N LEU A 97 -4.35 15.75 3.61
CA LEU A 97 -3.35 14.80 3.14
C LEU A 97 -3.91 13.78 2.13
N ARG A 98 -5.23 13.60 2.07
CA ARG A 98 -5.84 12.61 1.17
C ARG A 98 -5.46 12.85 -0.30
N GLN A 99 -5.57 14.08 -0.77
CA GLN A 99 -5.20 14.41 -2.15
C GLN A 99 -3.69 14.34 -2.36
N GLN A 100 -2.91 14.80 -1.41
CA GLN A 100 -1.45 14.69 -1.47
C GLN A 100 -1.01 13.22 -1.53
N PHE A 101 -1.63 12.34 -0.75
CA PHE A 101 -1.38 10.90 -0.78
C PHE A 101 -1.65 10.30 -2.17
N LEU A 102 -2.82 10.62 -2.76
CA LEU A 102 -3.17 10.13 -4.10
C LEU A 102 -2.23 10.69 -5.17
N ASP A 103 -1.87 11.96 -5.10
CA ASP A 103 -0.95 12.58 -6.04
C ASP A 103 0.42 11.91 -6.00
N GLN A 104 0.93 11.65 -4.83
CA GLN A 104 2.21 11.00 -4.65
C GLN A 104 2.16 9.54 -5.12
N TRP A 105 1.13 8.80 -4.73
CA TRP A 105 0.95 7.42 -5.16
C TRP A 105 0.87 7.29 -6.69
N ILE A 106 0.08 8.13 -7.36
CA ILE A 106 -0.01 8.16 -8.83
C ILE A 106 1.35 8.51 -9.45
N PHE A 107 2.07 9.45 -8.85
CA PHE A 107 3.40 9.82 -9.32
C PHE A 107 4.39 8.66 -9.19
N GLU A 108 4.40 7.95 -8.07
CA GLU A 108 5.28 6.79 -7.82
C GLU A 108 4.90 5.59 -8.71
N ALA A 109 3.61 5.42 -9.02
CA ALA A 109 3.16 4.45 -10.02
C ALA A 109 3.65 4.75 -11.46
N GLY A 110 4.40 5.83 -11.66
CA GLY A 110 4.99 6.18 -12.96
C GLY A 110 4.06 6.95 -13.90
N ILE A 111 2.88 7.34 -13.46
CA ILE A 111 1.92 8.09 -14.27
C ILE A 111 2.36 9.55 -14.35
N ARG A 112 2.69 10.01 -15.55
CA ARG A 112 3.24 11.37 -15.78
C ARG A 112 2.28 12.32 -16.47
N THR A 113 1.32 11.78 -17.24
CA THR A 113 0.36 12.58 -18.01
C THR A 113 -0.79 13.04 -17.14
N ASP A 114 -1.12 14.32 -17.17
CA ASP A 114 -2.17 14.91 -16.34
C ASP A 114 -3.55 14.31 -16.62
N THR A 115 -3.85 13.98 -17.89
CA THR A 115 -5.10 13.32 -18.26
C THR A 115 -5.32 12.00 -17.51
N TYR A 116 -4.29 11.14 -17.43
CA TYR A 116 -4.41 9.86 -16.73
C TYR A 116 -4.47 10.06 -15.21
N LYS A 117 -3.74 11.04 -14.67
CA LYS A 117 -3.82 11.39 -13.25
C LYS A 117 -5.26 11.74 -12.85
N GLU A 118 -5.91 12.61 -13.61
CA GLU A 118 -7.30 13.01 -13.33
C GLU A 118 -8.27 11.83 -13.46
N ILE A 119 -8.14 10.99 -14.49
CA ILE A 119 -8.97 9.79 -14.65
C ILE A 119 -8.84 8.85 -13.44
N ILE A 120 -7.61 8.61 -12.96
CA ILE A 120 -7.37 7.74 -11.81
C ILE A 120 -7.94 8.36 -10.53
N LYS A 121 -7.74 9.67 -10.31
CA LYS A 121 -8.31 10.37 -9.15
C LYS A 121 -9.84 10.32 -9.15
N ASP A 122 -10.45 10.60 -10.29
CA ASP A 122 -11.91 10.56 -10.44
C ASP A 122 -12.43 9.14 -10.19
N TYR A 123 -11.76 8.12 -10.72
CA TYR A 123 -12.11 6.73 -10.48
C TYR A 123 -12.05 6.39 -8.99
N ILE A 124 -10.94 6.71 -8.30
CA ILE A 124 -10.76 6.45 -6.87
C ILE A 124 -11.81 7.21 -6.05
N ASN A 125 -11.96 8.51 -6.27
CA ASN A 125 -12.88 9.34 -5.50
C ASN A 125 -14.36 8.96 -5.70
N SER A 126 -14.72 8.47 -6.89
CA SER A 126 -16.09 8.08 -7.20
C SER A 126 -16.47 6.70 -6.65
N ASN A 127 -15.51 5.77 -6.57
CA ASN A 127 -15.79 4.40 -6.20
C ASN A 127 -15.36 4.04 -4.77
N TYR A 128 -14.41 4.78 -4.20
CA TYR A 128 -13.82 4.51 -2.87
C TYR A 128 -13.92 5.75 -1.97
N ALA A 129 -15.14 6.06 -1.54
CA ALA A 129 -15.41 7.21 -0.68
C ALA A 129 -14.83 7.04 0.74
N GLY A 130 -14.82 5.80 1.26
CA GLY A 130 -14.20 5.46 2.53
C GLY A 130 -12.68 5.54 2.46
N THR A 131 -12.05 6.14 3.48
CA THR A 131 -10.59 6.32 3.50
C THR A 131 -9.85 4.99 3.51
N LYS A 132 -10.31 4.03 4.30
CA LYS A 132 -9.72 2.68 4.34
C LYS A 132 -9.88 1.97 2.99
N ASP A 133 -11.07 2.05 2.37
CA ASP A 133 -11.31 1.41 1.07
C ASP A 133 -10.41 2.01 -0.01
N MET A 134 -10.21 3.32 0.03
CA MET A 134 -9.26 4.00 -0.86
C MET A 134 -7.82 3.50 -0.64
N VAL A 135 -7.37 3.42 0.61
CA VAL A 135 -6.03 2.90 0.95
C VAL A 135 -5.87 1.47 0.44
N MET A 136 -6.82 0.59 0.73
CA MET A 136 -6.82 -0.79 0.25
C MET A 136 -6.79 -0.86 -1.28
N LYS A 137 -7.54 0.02 -1.97
CA LYS A 137 -7.50 0.07 -3.44
C LYS A 137 -6.15 0.51 -3.98
N THR A 138 -5.47 1.46 -3.35
CA THR A 138 -4.12 1.84 -3.76
C THR A 138 -3.12 0.70 -3.60
N MET A 139 -3.28 -0.14 -2.57
CA MET A 139 -2.47 -1.35 -2.35
C MET A 139 -2.76 -2.43 -3.42
N ALA A 140 -4.02 -2.62 -3.76
CA ALA A 140 -4.47 -3.59 -4.78
C ALA A 140 -4.03 -3.23 -6.20
N GLY A 141 -3.69 -1.97 -6.45
CA GLY A 141 -3.38 -1.49 -7.80
C GLY A 141 -4.63 -1.27 -8.66
N ILE A 142 -4.42 -0.85 -9.90
CA ILE A 142 -5.50 -0.57 -10.87
C ILE A 142 -5.18 -1.22 -12.20
N ASN A 143 -6.13 -1.99 -12.72
CA ASN A 143 -6.10 -2.51 -14.08
C ASN A 143 -6.72 -1.50 -15.06
N LEU A 144 -6.25 -1.51 -16.29
CA LEU A 144 -6.78 -0.63 -17.35
C LEU A 144 -8.29 -0.81 -17.57
N GLN A 145 -8.80 -2.02 -17.36
CA GLN A 145 -10.23 -2.33 -17.52
C GLN A 145 -11.13 -1.67 -16.48
N GLU A 146 -10.58 -1.30 -15.32
CA GLU A 146 -11.33 -0.66 -14.24
C GLU A 146 -11.57 0.83 -14.51
N LEU A 147 -10.74 1.42 -15.36
CA LEU A 147 -10.84 2.83 -15.69
C LEU A 147 -11.90 3.07 -16.78
N PRO A 148 -12.63 4.19 -16.72
CA PRO A 148 -13.57 4.55 -17.78
C PRO A 148 -12.82 4.67 -19.11
N GLN A 149 -13.19 3.81 -20.06
CA GLN A 149 -12.62 3.85 -21.39
C GLN A 149 -13.16 5.10 -22.11
N LYS A 150 -12.27 6.00 -22.50
CA LYS A 150 -12.63 6.96 -23.54
C LYS A 150 -12.80 6.18 -24.83
N ASP A 151 -13.85 6.49 -25.59
CA ASP A 151 -14.10 5.98 -26.96
C ASP A 151 -12.90 6.33 -27.86
N THR A 152 -11.83 5.61 -27.73
CA THR A 152 -10.66 5.72 -28.61
C THR A 152 -10.79 4.60 -29.63
N HIS A 153 -11.20 4.96 -30.84
CA HIS A 153 -11.28 4.05 -31.98
C HIS A 153 -9.90 3.70 -32.59
N LEU A 154 -8.85 3.68 -31.76
CA LEU A 154 -7.52 3.32 -32.24
C LEU A 154 -7.35 1.81 -32.17
N LEU A 155 -6.88 1.22 -33.27
CA LEU A 155 -6.55 -0.21 -33.37
C LEU A 155 -5.59 -0.69 -32.26
N VAL A 156 -4.75 0.20 -31.74
CA VAL A 156 -3.84 -0.06 -30.61
C VAL A 156 -4.62 -0.38 -29.33
N ASP A 157 -5.78 0.26 -29.12
CA ASP A 157 -6.62 0.02 -27.93
C ASP A 157 -7.38 -1.31 -28.01
N MET A 158 -7.56 -1.84 -29.25
CA MET A 158 -8.19 -3.15 -29.47
C MET A 158 -7.21 -4.32 -29.29
N VAL A 159 -5.90 -4.07 -29.37
CA VAL A 159 -4.83 -5.06 -29.25
C VAL A 159 -4.13 -4.98 -27.89
N SER A 160 -4.39 -3.92 -27.10
CA SER A 160 -3.79 -3.78 -25.78
C SER A 160 -4.29 -4.90 -24.88
N ASP A 161 -3.33 -5.54 -24.25
CA ASP A 161 -3.56 -6.60 -23.26
C ASP A 161 -4.53 -6.07 -22.18
N ARG A 162 -5.73 -6.64 -22.15
CA ARG A 162 -6.79 -6.19 -21.23
C ARG A 162 -6.42 -6.35 -19.76
N CYS A 163 -5.39 -7.14 -19.47
CA CYS A 163 -4.83 -7.33 -18.14
C CYS A 163 -3.72 -6.35 -17.79
N LYS A 164 -3.52 -5.29 -18.58
CA LYS A 164 -2.46 -4.33 -18.33
C LYS A 164 -2.71 -3.55 -17.05
N LEU A 165 -1.77 -3.65 -16.13
CA LEU A 165 -1.75 -2.84 -14.92
C LEU A 165 -1.41 -1.38 -15.27
N VAL A 166 -2.23 -0.46 -14.78
CA VAL A 166 -1.97 0.98 -14.84
C VAL A 166 -1.20 1.41 -13.61
N CYS A 167 -1.61 0.91 -12.45
CA CYS A 167 -0.87 1.04 -11.21
C CYS A 167 -0.61 -0.37 -10.68
N ALA A 168 0.66 -0.67 -10.41
CA ALA A 168 1.05 -1.98 -9.92
C ALA A 168 0.49 -2.26 -8.52
N PRO A 169 0.12 -3.52 -8.20
CA PRO A 169 -0.23 -3.90 -6.84
C PRO A 169 0.99 -3.90 -5.93
N MET A 170 0.78 -3.87 -4.63
CA MET A 170 1.82 -3.86 -3.60
C MET A 170 1.79 -5.15 -2.75
N PRO A 171 1.96 -6.34 -3.33
CA PRO A 171 1.83 -7.60 -2.59
C PRO A 171 2.89 -7.75 -1.48
N ASN A 172 4.04 -7.10 -1.63
CA ASN A 172 5.13 -7.14 -0.65
C ASN A 172 4.84 -6.35 0.64
N LEU A 173 3.74 -5.61 0.73
CA LEU A 173 3.29 -4.98 1.98
C LEU A 173 2.97 -6.01 3.08
N TYR A 174 2.74 -7.26 2.72
CA TYR A 174 2.66 -8.37 3.65
C TYR A 174 3.93 -8.48 4.53
N PHE A 175 5.10 -8.13 4.00
CA PHE A 175 6.37 -8.06 4.72
C PHE A 175 6.57 -6.67 5.33
N THR A 176 5.82 -6.33 6.36
CA THR A 176 5.80 -4.99 6.98
C THR A 176 7.15 -4.51 7.51
N ARG A 177 8.12 -5.42 7.70
CA ARG A 177 9.45 -5.09 8.19
C ARG A 177 10.40 -4.59 7.10
N ASP A 178 10.19 -4.98 5.85
CA ASP A 178 11.12 -4.65 4.76
C ASP A 178 11.15 -3.16 4.43
N PRO A 179 10.00 -2.45 4.31
CA PRO A 179 10.00 -1.03 4.01
C PRO A 179 10.41 -0.15 5.19
N PHE A 180 10.29 -0.62 6.43
CA PHE A 180 10.69 0.15 7.61
C PHE A 180 11.00 -0.71 8.82
N ALA A 181 11.88 -0.23 9.68
CA ALA A 181 12.24 -0.87 10.94
C ALA A 181 12.11 0.09 12.12
N MET A 182 11.53 -0.40 13.22
CA MET A 182 11.44 0.36 14.47
C MET A 182 12.72 0.19 15.29
N ILE A 183 13.40 1.29 15.59
CA ILE A 183 14.66 1.29 16.34
C ILE A 183 14.62 2.34 17.43
N GLY A 184 14.69 1.92 18.69
CA GLY A 184 14.54 2.83 19.83
C GLY A 184 13.19 3.53 19.78
N ASN A 185 13.19 4.84 19.74
CA ASN A 185 11.99 5.68 19.67
C ASN A 185 11.76 6.24 18.25
N GLY A 186 12.38 5.66 17.24
CA GLY A 186 12.29 6.12 15.86
C GLY A 186 11.99 5.02 14.88
N VAL A 187 11.83 5.40 13.62
CA VAL A 187 11.61 4.51 12.47
C VAL A 187 12.71 4.76 11.46
N SER A 188 13.38 3.69 11.03
CA SER A 188 14.22 3.70 9.83
C SER A 188 13.36 3.33 8.63
N ILE A 189 13.43 4.10 7.57
CA ILE A 189 12.78 3.80 6.29
C ILE A 189 13.89 3.33 5.36
N ASN A 190 13.69 2.17 4.73
CA ASN A 190 14.63 1.50 3.83
C ASN A 190 14.36 1.86 2.37
#